data_26b6bbf82df422bfcf3e4fc380ff4d97
#
_entry.id   26b6bbf82df422bfcf3e4fc380ff4d97
#
_cell.length_a   1.000
_cell.length_b   1.000
_cell.length_c   1.000
_cell.angle_alpha   90.00
_cell.angle_beta   90.00
_cell.angle_gamma   90.00
#
_symmetry.space_group_name_H-M   'P 1'
#
loop_
_entity.id
_entity.type
_entity.pdbx_description
1 polymer ?
#
loop_
_entity_poly.entity_id
_entity_poly.type
_entity_poly.pdbx_seq_one_letter_code
_entity_poly.pdbx_strand_id
1 'polypeptide(L)'
;MKRVVVTGIGVVSCLGNNQDEVYKSLLNAKSGITFSEEYKEYNLKSHVHGKPNIKLEDHVDRKFIRFMGPGSAYNYVSMIEAVKDLSLIHI
;
A
#
# COMPACT_ATOMS: atom_id res chain seq x y z
N MET A 1 -12.49 -24.76 20.58
CA MET A 1 -11.75 -24.07 19.51
C MET A 1 -11.84 -22.56 19.73
N LYS A 2 -10.67 -21.91 19.78
CA LYS A 2 -10.64 -20.44 19.94
C LYS A 2 -10.93 -19.79 18.58
N ARG A 3 -11.82 -18.82 18.61
CA ARG A 3 -12.16 -18.05 17.41
C ARG A 3 -11.26 -16.82 17.28
N VAL A 4 -10.66 -16.65 16.11
CA VAL A 4 -9.80 -15.48 15.83
C VAL A 4 -10.47 -14.66 14.74
N VAL A 5 -10.52 -13.35 14.93
CA VAL A 5 -11.14 -12.43 13.96
C VAL A 5 -10.18 -11.27 13.64
N VAL A 6 -10.33 -10.73 12.42
CA VAL A 6 -9.59 -9.53 12.01
C VAL A 6 -10.43 -8.32 12.42
N THR A 7 -9.85 -7.41 13.20
CA THR A 7 -10.56 -6.24 13.73
C THR A 7 -10.06 -4.91 13.17
N GLY A 8 -8.95 -4.92 12.44
CA GLY A 8 -8.41 -3.73 11.80
C GLY A 8 -7.62 -4.11 10.56
N ILE A 9 -7.73 -3.33 9.50
CA ILE A 9 -7.06 -3.55 8.22
C ILE A 9 -6.44 -2.25 7.72
N GLY A 10 -5.20 -2.33 7.26
CA GLY A 10 -4.53 -1.26 6.55
C GLY A 10 -3.92 -1.81 5.27
N VAL A 11 -4.00 -1.06 4.18
CA VAL A 11 -3.53 -1.52 2.88
C VAL A 11 -2.96 -0.37 2.04
N VAL A 12 -1.85 -0.66 1.36
CA VAL A 12 -1.28 0.18 0.31
C VAL A 12 -1.01 -0.72 -0.88
N SER A 13 -1.61 -0.43 -2.01
CA SER A 13 -1.45 -1.25 -3.21
C SER A 13 -1.55 -0.39 -4.48
N CYS A 14 -1.33 -1.01 -5.62
CA CYS A 14 -1.52 -0.34 -6.91
C CYS A 14 -2.99 0.01 -7.19
N LEU A 15 -3.93 -0.54 -6.42
CA LEU A 15 -5.36 -0.25 -6.52
C LEU A 15 -5.76 0.97 -5.70
N GLY A 16 -5.01 1.29 -4.66
CA GLY A 16 -5.31 2.43 -3.81
C GLY A 16 -4.39 2.52 -2.61
N ASN A 17 -4.41 3.64 -1.93
CA ASN A 17 -3.52 3.95 -0.81
C ASN A 17 -4.14 3.66 0.56
N ASN A 18 -5.41 3.26 0.60
CA ASN A 18 -6.12 2.89 1.82
C ASN A 18 -7.28 1.95 1.48
N GLN A 19 -7.99 1.46 2.51
CA GLN A 19 -9.10 0.52 2.33
C GLN A 19 -10.19 1.06 1.41
N ASP A 20 -10.56 2.32 1.58
CA ASP A 20 -11.66 2.93 0.81
C ASP A 20 -11.33 3.00 -0.67
N GLU A 21 -10.11 3.40 -1.01
CA GLU A 21 -9.66 3.47 -2.40
C GLU A 21 -9.59 2.09 -3.04
N VAL A 22 -9.07 1.10 -2.31
CA VAL A 22 -9.00 -0.28 -2.79
C VAL A 22 -10.40 -0.85 -3.01
N TYR A 23 -11.30 -0.62 -2.08
CA TYR A 23 -12.69 -1.06 -2.18
C TYR A 23 -13.38 -0.49 -3.43
N LYS A 24 -13.23 0.81 -3.65
CA LYS A 24 -13.78 1.49 -4.83
C LYS A 24 -13.19 0.94 -6.13
N SER A 25 -11.88 0.69 -6.15
CA SER A 25 -11.21 0.11 -7.33
C SER A 25 -11.74 -1.29 -7.64
N LEU A 26 -11.98 -2.10 -6.61
CA LEU A 26 -12.53 -3.45 -6.78
C LEU A 26 -13.98 -3.40 -7.28
N LEU A 27 -14.80 -2.49 -6.76
CA LEU A 27 -16.17 -2.31 -7.22
C LEU A 27 -16.25 -1.90 -8.69
N ASN A 28 -15.33 -1.05 -9.12
CA ASN A 28 -15.27 -0.54 -10.49
C ASN A 28 -14.45 -1.43 -11.43
N ALA A 29 -13.96 -2.57 -10.94
CA ALA A 29 -13.11 -3.50 -11.68
C ALA A 29 -11.89 -2.80 -12.30
N LYS A 30 -11.31 -1.83 -11.59
CA LYS A 30 -10.16 -1.05 -12.05
C LYS A 30 -8.87 -1.84 -11.81
N SER A 31 -8.01 -1.92 -12.83
CA SER A 31 -6.69 -2.52 -12.69
C SER A 31 -5.66 -1.46 -12.32
N GLY A 32 -4.76 -1.82 -11.40
CA GLY A 32 -3.62 -0.97 -11.06
C GLY A 32 -2.35 -1.37 -11.80
N ILE A 33 -2.44 -2.34 -12.70
CA ILE A 33 -1.28 -2.81 -13.47
C ILE A 33 -1.05 -1.85 -14.64
N THR A 34 0.19 -1.36 -14.75
CA THR A 34 0.56 -0.39 -15.77
C THR A 34 1.84 -0.82 -16.48
N PHE A 35 2.09 -0.23 -17.64
CA PHE A 35 3.30 -0.47 -18.42
C PHE A 35 4.49 0.19 -17.73
N SER A 36 5.62 -0.52 -17.68
CA SER A 36 6.86 0.00 -17.12
C SER A 36 7.90 0.16 -18.22
N GLU A 37 8.25 1.39 -18.56
CA GLU A 37 9.29 1.68 -19.53
C GLU A 37 10.65 1.20 -19.03
N GLU A 38 10.88 1.27 -17.74
CA GLU A 38 12.09 0.80 -17.10
C GLU A 38 12.30 -0.70 -17.34
N TYR A 39 11.25 -1.50 -17.21
CA TYR A 39 11.33 -2.93 -17.44
C TYR A 39 11.62 -3.25 -18.91
N LYS A 40 11.06 -2.47 -19.82
CA LYS A 40 11.35 -2.59 -21.26
C LYS A 40 12.80 -2.23 -21.54
N GLU A 41 13.31 -1.17 -20.92
CA GLU A 41 14.66 -0.68 -21.09
C GLU A 41 15.71 -1.71 -20.67
N TYR A 42 15.42 -2.46 -19.58
CA TYR A 42 16.28 -3.53 -19.10
C TYR A 42 16.00 -4.89 -19.75
N ASN A 43 15.19 -4.92 -20.78
CA ASN A 43 14.86 -6.14 -21.54
C ASN A 43 14.26 -7.27 -20.69
N LEU A 44 13.46 -6.92 -19.69
CA LEU A 44 12.73 -7.90 -18.89
C LEU A 44 11.62 -8.53 -19.73
N LYS A 45 11.30 -9.78 -19.46
CA LYS A 45 10.23 -10.51 -20.20
C LYS A 45 8.88 -9.86 -20.05
N SER A 46 8.57 -9.34 -18.87
CA SER A 46 7.32 -8.62 -18.61
C SER A 46 7.60 -7.14 -18.52
N HIS A 47 6.77 -6.33 -19.18
CA HIS A 47 6.91 -4.87 -19.19
C HIS A 47 5.81 -4.18 -18.36
N VAL A 48 5.08 -4.94 -17.55
CA VAL A 48 4.00 -4.39 -16.71
C VAL A 48 4.31 -4.57 -15.24
N HIS A 49 3.80 -3.68 -14.41
CA HIS A 49 3.95 -3.77 -12.96
C HIS A 49 2.76 -3.13 -12.25
N GLY A 50 2.58 -3.46 -10.98
CA GLY A 50 1.64 -2.79 -10.10
C GLY A 50 2.41 -1.85 -9.18
N LYS A 51 2.34 -0.55 -9.43
CA LYS A 51 3.03 0.45 -8.62
C LYS A 51 2.02 1.25 -7.81
N PRO A 52 2.17 1.30 -6.47
CA PRO A 52 1.31 2.14 -5.64
C PRO A 52 1.50 3.61 -5.98
N ASN A 53 0.40 4.34 -6.11
CA ASN A 53 0.43 5.79 -6.38
C ASN A 53 0.32 6.55 -5.06
N ILE A 54 1.41 6.55 -4.29
CA ILE A 54 1.46 7.18 -2.98
C ILE A 54 2.76 7.97 -2.83
N LYS A 55 2.67 9.15 -2.26
CA LYS A 55 3.84 9.95 -1.89
C LYS A 55 4.21 9.62 -0.45
N LEU A 56 5.30 8.89 -0.27
CA LEU A 56 5.74 8.46 1.04
C LEU A 56 6.09 9.65 1.95
N GLU A 57 6.59 10.74 1.37
CA GLU A 57 6.93 11.96 2.11
C GLU A 57 5.74 12.59 2.83
N ASP A 58 4.51 12.36 2.32
CA ASP A 58 3.29 12.88 2.94
C ASP A 58 2.84 12.05 4.15
N HIS A 59 3.33 10.82 4.27
CA HIS A 59 2.89 9.86 5.29
C HIS A 59 3.99 9.49 6.29
N VAL A 60 5.25 9.67 5.91
CA VAL A 60 6.40 9.29 6.73
C VAL A 60 7.34 10.49 6.82
N ASP A 61 7.83 10.77 8.03
CA ASP A 61 8.80 11.83 8.26
C ASP A 61 10.07 11.56 7.44
N ARG A 62 10.63 12.58 6.82
CA ARG A 62 11.86 12.49 6.02
C ARG A 62 13.03 11.85 6.75
N LYS A 63 13.10 12.04 8.06
CA LYS A 63 14.13 11.42 8.90
C LYS A 63 14.10 9.91 8.82
N PHE A 64 12.90 9.33 8.73
CA PHE A 64 12.71 7.89 8.71
C PHE A 64 12.83 7.33 7.28
N ILE A 65 12.42 8.10 6.28
CA ILE A 65 12.49 7.66 4.86
C ILE A 65 13.93 7.33 4.45
N ARG A 66 14.91 8.05 4.96
CA ARG A 66 16.33 7.80 4.67
C ARG A 66 16.78 6.39 5.02
N PHE A 67 16.16 5.80 6.03
CA PHE A 67 16.54 4.49 6.55
C PHE A 67 15.58 3.39 6.15
N MET A 68 14.55 3.74 5.37
CA MET A 68 13.52 2.80 4.93
C MET A 68 13.62 2.53 3.44
N GLY A 69 13.58 1.26 3.05
CA GLY A 69 13.30 0.90 1.68
C GLY A 69 11.82 1.14 1.38
N PRO A 70 11.42 1.16 0.09
CA PRO A 70 10.00 1.37 -0.26
C PRO A 70 9.05 0.39 0.40
N GLY A 71 9.43 -0.89 0.50
CA GLY A 71 8.60 -1.91 1.15
C GLY A 71 8.35 -1.62 2.61
N SER A 72 9.39 -1.20 3.36
CA SER A 72 9.27 -0.84 4.77
C SER A 72 8.36 0.37 4.97
N ALA A 73 8.46 1.37 4.09
CA ALA A 73 7.64 2.57 4.16
C ALA A 73 6.17 2.26 3.88
N TYR A 74 5.86 1.42 2.89
CA TYR A 74 4.50 0.98 2.60
C TYR A 74 3.91 0.20 3.78
N ASN A 75 4.71 -0.67 4.38
CA ASN A 75 4.30 -1.44 5.54
C ASN A 75 3.98 -0.54 6.74
N TYR A 76 4.79 0.49 6.96
CA TYR A 76 4.57 1.47 8.02
C TYR A 76 3.24 2.21 7.83
N VAL A 77 2.96 2.69 6.61
CA VAL A 77 1.71 3.38 6.28
C VAL A 77 0.50 2.47 6.49
N SER A 78 0.60 1.21 6.03
CA SER A 78 -0.46 0.22 6.21
C SER A 78 -0.72 -0.10 7.68
N MET A 79 0.34 -0.20 8.47
CA MET A 79 0.23 -0.47 9.90
C MET A 79 -0.49 0.65 10.63
N ILE A 80 -0.18 1.91 10.32
CA ILE A 80 -0.85 3.07 10.91
C ILE A 80 -2.35 3.03 10.61
N GLU A 81 -2.71 2.73 9.36
CA GLU A 81 -4.11 2.62 8.97
C GLU A 81 -4.82 1.50 9.72
N ALA A 82 -4.19 0.32 9.84
CA ALA A 82 -4.75 -0.82 10.56
C ALA A 82 -4.99 -0.49 12.03
N VAL A 83 -4.06 0.19 12.68
CA VAL A 83 -4.17 0.59 14.09
C VAL A 83 -5.30 1.61 14.28
N LYS A 84 -5.42 2.56 13.37
CA LYS A 84 -6.52 3.55 13.40
C LYS A 84 -7.87 2.88 13.19
N ASP A 85 -7.95 1.94 12.25
CA ASP A 85 -9.18 1.20 11.96
C ASP A 85 -9.64 0.39 13.17
N LEU A 86 -8.70 -0.18 13.89
CA LEU A 86 -8.97 -0.94 15.12
C LEU A 86 -9.31 -0.04 16.31
N SER A 87 -9.01 1.25 16.25
CA SER A 87 -9.21 2.22 17.32
C SER A 87 -8.36 1.96 18.58
N LEU A 88 -7.24 1.27 18.44
CA LEU A 88 -6.31 1.02 19.56
C LEU A 88 -5.62 2.28 20.06
N ILE A 89 -5.59 3.32 19.27
CA ILE A 89 -4.99 4.62 19.60
C ILE A 89 -5.58 5.22 20.87
N HIS A 90 -6.81 4.85 21.21
CA HIS A 90 -7.54 5.40 22.35
C HIS A 90 -7.42 4.56 23.63
N ILE A 91 -6.61 3.53 23.60
CA ILE A 91 -6.39 2.64 24.74
C ILE A 91 -5.24 3.12 25.61
#